data_273f87bc9cb1727cf569cda9e83ec321
#
_entry.id   273f87bc9cb1727cf569cda9e83ec321
#
_cell.length_a   1.000
_cell.length_b   1.000
_cell.length_c   1.000
_cell.angle_alpha   90.00
_cell.angle_beta   90.00
_cell.angle_gamma   90.00
#
_symmetry.space_group_name_H-M   'P 1'
#
loop_
_entity.id
_entity.type
_entity.pdbx_description
1 polymer ?
#
loop_
_entity_poly.entity_id
_entity_poly.type
_entity_poly.pdbx_seq_one_letter_code
_entity_poly.pdbx_strand_id
1 'polypeptide(L)'
;FGTAAHEIAHQWFGNLVTMAWWDDLWLNEGFATWMAGRTTRKLHPEWDIDRTGPAYTSRAAMGRDAYATTHPVVQHVETVEQASQAFDGITYGKGAAVISMLEDHVGAEAWREGVRSYIGKHAYGNAVTDALWAEMDKAASGKQFMQVAHDFTLQPGVPLLRASARCEGGRTMVALEQGEYSIDN
;
A
#
# COMPACT_ATOMS: atom_id res chain seq x y z
N PHE A 1 9.45 19.55 -1.49
CA PHE A 1 8.03 19.52 -1.08
C PHE A 1 7.63 18.14 -0.60
N GLY A 2 7.84 17.08 -1.41
CA GLY A 2 7.41 15.72 -1.09
C GLY A 2 7.92 15.21 0.26
N THR A 3 9.22 15.38 0.54
CA THR A 3 9.80 15.00 1.84
C THR A 3 9.12 15.74 3.00
N ALA A 4 8.96 17.08 2.88
CA ALA A 4 8.30 17.85 3.93
C ALA A 4 6.84 17.42 4.15
N ALA A 5 6.10 17.08 3.08
CA ALA A 5 4.74 16.56 3.19
C ALA A 5 4.70 15.18 3.85
N HIS A 6 5.70 14.32 3.58
CA HIS A 6 5.89 13.03 4.23
C HIS A 6 6.11 13.19 5.74
N GLU A 7 7.08 14.03 6.15
CA GLU A 7 7.38 14.27 7.56
C GLU A 7 6.19 14.89 8.32
N ILE A 8 5.41 15.75 7.66
CA ILE A 8 4.19 16.31 8.26
C ILE A 8 3.13 15.20 8.43
N ALA A 9 3.00 14.27 7.49
CA ALA A 9 2.04 13.17 7.60
C ALA A 9 2.33 12.25 8.80
N HIS A 10 3.59 12.13 9.19
CA HIS A 10 3.99 11.40 10.40
C HIS A 10 3.35 11.94 11.69
N GLN A 11 2.84 13.18 11.71
CA GLN A 11 2.08 13.68 12.87
C GLN A 11 0.87 12.81 13.19
N TRP A 12 0.28 12.15 12.20
CA TRP A 12 -0.83 11.21 12.35
C TRP A 12 -0.35 9.75 12.29
N PHE A 13 0.41 9.42 11.24
CA PHE A 13 0.90 8.06 10.95
C PHE A 13 2.33 7.90 11.45
N GLY A 14 2.48 7.54 12.71
CA GLY A 14 3.76 7.42 13.40
C GLY A 14 3.78 8.10 14.76
N ASN A 15 3.28 9.34 14.88
CA ASN A 15 3.30 10.09 16.14
C ASN A 15 1.99 9.93 16.91
N LEU A 16 0.83 10.25 16.30
CA LEU A 16 -0.45 10.13 16.98
C LEU A 16 -0.87 8.67 17.16
N VAL A 17 -0.64 7.85 16.14
CA VAL A 17 -0.77 6.40 16.17
C VAL A 17 0.55 5.81 15.69
N THR A 18 1.21 5.04 16.55
CA THR A 18 2.50 4.40 16.26
C THR A 18 2.27 2.90 16.00
N MET A 19 3.00 2.30 15.09
CA MET A 19 3.01 0.85 14.94
C MET A 19 3.36 0.17 16.28
N ALA A 20 2.78 -1.00 16.55
CA ALA A 20 3.04 -1.74 17.79
C ALA A 20 4.43 -2.39 17.78
N TRP A 21 4.92 -2.80 16.61
CA TRP A 21 6.24 -3.38 16.40
C TRP A 21 6.73 -3.10 14.97
N TRP A 22 7.98 -3.39 14.70
CA TRP A 22 8.65 -3.13 13.43
C TRP A 22 8.06 -3.93 12.25
N ASP A 23 7.35 -5.02 12.52
CA ASP A 23 6.62 -5.79 11.50
C ASP A 23 5.66 -4.91 10.69
N ASP A 24 5.10 -3.91 11.35
CA ASP A 24 4.09 -2.99 10.83
C ASP A 24 4.67 -1.62 10.45
N LEU A 25 5.98 -1.49 10.19
CA LEU A 25 6.63 -0.22 9.85
C LEU A 25 5.94 0.53 8.71
N TRP A 26 5.35 -0.19 7.77
CA TRP A 26 4.62 0.38 6.63
C TRP A 26 3.39 1.20 7.04
N LEU A 27 2.79 0.97 8.22
CA LEU A 27 1.69 1.80 8.77
C LEU A 27 2.14 3.24 9.00
N ASN A 28 3.43 3.47 9.26
CA ASN A 28 4.01 4.80 9.35
C ASN A 28 4.47 5.25 7.95
N GLU A 29 5.42 4.54 7.35
CA GLU A 29 6.15 4.99 6.17
C GLU A 29 5.33 4.93 4.87
N GLY A 30 4.59 3.85 4.67
CA GLY A 30 3.69 3.69 3.52
C GLY A 30 2.57 4.74 3.52
N PHE A 31 1.96 4.98 4.69
CA PHE A 31 0.94 6.02 4.83
C PHE A 31 1.49 7.41 4.68
N ALA A 32 2.65 7.72 5.25
CA ALA A 32 3.28 9.03 5.07
C ALA A 32 3.64 9.28 3.60
N THR A 33 4.13 8.27 2.90
CA THR A 33 4.43 8.33 1.47
C THR A 33 3.16 8.54 0.62
N TRP A 34 2.11 7.78 0.89
CA TRP A 34 0.81 7.93 0.22
C TRP A 34 0.23 9.33 0.45
N MET A 35 0.21 9.81 1.71
CA MET A 35 -0.32 11.13 2.06
C MET A 35 0.50 12.26 1.42
N ALA A 36 1.81 12.14 1.34
CA ALA A 36 2.67 13.09 0.66
C ALA A 36 2.32 13.20 -0.84
N GLY A 37 2.11 12.07 -1.52
CA GLY A 37 1.66 12.03 -2.91
C GLY A 37 0.28 12.69 -3.07
N ARG A 38 -0.68 12.33 -2.23
CA ARG A 38 -2.03 12.91 -2.21
C ARG A 38 -2.02 14.41 -1.99
N THR A 39 -1.22 14.89 -1.04
CA THR A 39 -1.06 16.31 -0.73
C THR A 39 -0.43 17.08 -1.90
N THR A 40 0.60 16.49 -2.52
CA THR A 40 1.26 17.10 -3.70
C THR A 40 0.27 17.25 -4.86
N ARG A 41 -0.50 16.20 -5.20
CA ARG A 41 -1.54 16.29 -6.24
C ARG A 41 -2.53 17.43 -5.99
N LYS A 42 -2.94 17.58 -4.74
CA LYS A 42 -3.95 18.57 -4.35
C LYS A 42 -3.42 19.99 -4.39
N LEU A 43 -2.21 20.21 -3.92
CA LEU A 43 -1.63 21.56 -3.76
C LEU A 43 -0.85 22.02 -4.99
N HIS A 44 -0.34 21.09 -5.78
CA HIS A 44 0.49 21.33 -6.95
C HIS A 44 0.04 20.48 -8.15
N PRO A 45 -1.22 20.63 -8.61
CA PRO A 45 -1.74 19.87 -9.75
C PRO A 45 -0.94 20.12 -11.02
N GLU A 46 -0.30 21.27 -11.15
CA GLU A 46 0.57 21.66 -12.27
C GLU A 46 1.84 20.81 -12.38
N TRP A 47 2.25 20.09 -11.33
CA TRP A 47 3.42 19.22 -11.37
C TRP A 47 3.15 17.86 -12.03
N ASP A 48 1.89 17.54 -12.28
CA ASP A 48 1.44 16.32 -12.97
C ASP A 48 2.17 15.05 -12.44
N ILE A 49 2.22 14.92 -11.12
CA ILE A 49 2.98 13.83 -10.47
C ILE A 49 2.44 12.45 -10.80
N ASP A 50 1.20 12.33 -11.26
CA ASP A 50 0.60 11.06 -11.68
C ASP A 50 1.32 10.49 -12.90
N ARG A 51 1.88 11.36 -13.75
CA ARG A 51 2.71 10.94 -14.88
C ARG A 51 4.19 10.77 -14.53
N THR A 52 4.70 11.54 -13.58
CA THR A 52 6.14 11.67 -13.33
C THR A 52 6.57 11.11 -11.98
N GLY A 53 5.70 11.08 -10.98
CA GLY A 53 6.02 10.74 -9.59
C GLY A 53 5.60 9.32 -9.16
N PRO A 54 4.32 9.04 -8.89
CA PRO A 54 3.91 7.73 -8.35
C PRO A 54 4.16 6.57 -9.29
N ALA A 55 4.00 6.77 -10.60
CA ALA A 55 4.33 5.74 -11.58
C ALA A 55 5.81 5.35 -11.53
N TYR A 56 6.71 6.29 -11.23
CA TYR A 56 8.12 6.01 -11.05
C TYR A 56 8.39 5.28 -9.73
N THR A 57 7.82 5.75 -8.62
CA THR A 57 7.99 5.14 -7.30
C THR A 57 7.40 3.73 -7.25
N SER A 58 6.19 3.53 -7.80
CA SER A 58 5.56 2.21 -7.88
C SER A 58 6.34 1.25 -8.79
N ARG A 59 6.85 1.71 -9.93
CA ARG A 59 7.70 0.89 -10.82
C ARG A 59 9.02 0.52 -10.16
N ALA A 60 9.64 1.44 -9.43
CA ALA A 60 10.87 1.15 -8.69
C ALA A 60 10.62 0.11 -7.59
N ALA A 61 9.49 0.22 -6.86
CA ALA A 61 9.08 -0.76 -5.88
C ALA A 61 8.79 -2.13 -6.53
N MET A 62 8.06 -2.18 -7.65
CA MET A 62 7.83 -3.43 -8.41
C MET A 62 9.13 -4.05 -8.91
N GLY A 63 10.09 -3.24 -9.36
CA GLY A 63 11.41 -3.71 -9.75
C GLY A 63 12.17 -4.37 -8.59
N ARG A 64 12.07 -3.81 -7.40
CA ARG A 64 12.64 -4.41 -6.17
C ARG A 64 11.88 -5.66 -5.74
N ASP A 65 10.57 -5.64 -5.82
CA ASP A 65 9.66 -6.73 -5.42
C ASP A 65 9.72 -7.95 -6.36
N ALA A 66 10.31 -7.80 -7.55
CA ALA A 66 10.48 -8.87 -8.52
C ALA A 66 11.69 -9.78 -8.27
N TYR A 67 12.55 -9.45 -7.31
CA TYR A 67 13.67 -10.31 -6.90
C TYR A 67 13.21 -11.41 -5.95
N ALA A 68 13.82 -12.60 -6.03
CA ALA A 68 13.57 -13.72 -5.10
C ALA A 68 13.88 -13.37 -3.63
N THR A 69 14.69 -12.34 -3.39
CA THR A 69 15.03 -11.83 -2.06
C THR A 69 14.06 -10.77 -1.54
N THR A 70 12.90 -10.61 -2.17
CA THR A 70 11.86 -9.69 -1.69
C THR A 70 11.19 -10.20 -0.42
N HIS A 71 10.37 -9.34 0.18
CA HIS A 71 9.60 -9.67 1.38
C HIS A 71 8.18 -9.05 1.28
N PRO A 72 7.20 -9.53 2.06
CA PRO A 72 5.88 -8.91 2.13
C PRO A 72 5.94 -7.51 2.75
N VAL A 73 4.89 -6.72 2.57
CA VAL A 73 4.76 -5.37 3.17
C VAL A 73 4.76 -5.47 4.70
N VAL A 74 4.00 -6.43 5.25
CA VAL A 74 4.07 -6.81 6.67
C VAL A 74 5.07 -7.95 6.77
N GLN A 75 6.20 -7.70 7.42
CA GLN A 75 7.30 -8.66 7.52
C GLN A 75 7.66 -8.90 8.99
N HIS A 76 8.10 -10.12 9.30
CA HIS A 76 8.53 -10.43 10.65
C HIS A 76 9.92 -9.85 10.95
N VAL A 77 10.03 -9.08 12.04
CA VAL A 77 11.24 -8.37 12.47
C VAL A 77 11.58 -8.72 13.90
N GLU A 78 12.71 -9.40 14.09
CA GLU A 78 13.19 -9.83 15.41
C GLU A 78 14.41 -9.04 15.90
N THR A 79 15.25 -8.55 14.98
CA THR A 79 16.52 -7.91 15.31
C THR A 79 16.58 -6.45 14.89
N VAL A 80 17.52 -5.70 15.49
CA VAL A 80 17.77 -4.29 15.14
C VAL A 80 18.25 -4.16 13.69
N GLU A 81 19.03 -5.11 13.22
CA GLU A 81 19.51 -5.16 11.83
C GLU A 81 18.35 -5.32 10.85
N GLN A 82 17.41 -6.24 11.15
CA GLN A 82 16.20 -6.42 10.35
C GLN A 82 15.32 -5.17 10.38
N ALA A 83 15.13 -4.55 11.56
CA ALA A 83 14.40 -3.29 11.66
C ALA A 83 15.03 -2.18 10.80
N SER A 84 16.36 -2.08 10.81
CA SER A 84 17.08 -1.13 9.95
C SER A 84 16.92 -1.41 8.46
N GLN A 85 16.88 -2.69 8.06
CA GLN A 85 16.68 -3.11 6.67
C GLN A 85 15.24 -2.95 6.19
N ALA A 86 14.26 -2.91 7.11
CA ALA A 86 12.85 -2.70 6.78
C ALA A 86 12.54 -1.30 6.20
N PHE A 87 13.44 -0.32 6.35
CA PHE A 87 13.32 0.98 5.70
C PHE A 87 13.74 0.89 4.21
N ASP A 88 12.90 0.30 3.40
CA ASP A 88 13.20 -0.01 2.01
C ASP A 88 12.04 0.32 1.02
N GLY A 89 12.26 0.06 -0.27
CA GLY A 89 11.27 0.34 -1.31
C GLY A 89 9.97 -0.44 -1.19
N ILE A 90 9.94 -1.58 -0.48
CA ILE A 90 8.72 -2.35 -0.24
C ILE A 90 7.87 -1.62 0.82
N THR A 91 8.44 -1.30 1.95
CA THR A 91 7.76 -0.59 3.05
C THR A 91 7.19 0.77 2.59
N TYR A 92 8.00 1.57 1.87
CA TYR A 92 7.60 2.90 1.40
C TYR A 92 6.77 2.84 0.11
N GLY A 93 7.34 2.26 -0.94
CA GLY A 93 6.79 2.35 -2.30
C GLY A 93 5.67 1.35 -2.56
N LYS A 94 5.85 0.06 -2.27
CA LYS A 94 4.78 -0.94 -2.38
C LYS A 94 3.69 -0.64 -1.34
N GLY A 95 4.05 -0.30 -0.10
CA GLY A 95 3.08 0.10 0.93
C GLY A 95 2.15 1.22 0.45
N ALA A 96 2.70 2.33 -0.06
CA ALA A 96 1.91 3.44 -0.59
C ALA A 96 1.08 3.05 -1.83
N ALA A 97 1.59 2.17 -2.70
CA ALA A 97 0.87 1.70 -3.88
C ALA A 97 -0.32 0.81 -3.49
N VAL A 98 -0.14 -0.09 -2.51
CA VAL A 98 -1.22 -0.91 -1.96
C VAL A 98 -2.30 -0.05 -1.31
N ILE A 99 -1.93 0.98 -0.54
CA ILE A 99 -2.87 1.94 0.03
C ILE A 99 -3.71 2.60 -1.07
N SER A 100 -3.07 3.10 -2.14
CA SER A 100 -3.77 3.72 -3.26
C SER A 100 -4.73 2.75 -3.96
N MET A 101 -4.31 1.52 -4.20
CA MET A 101 -5.14 0.47 -4.80
C MET A 101 -6.35 0.14 -3.91
N LEU A 102 -6.16 0.02 -2.61
CA LEU A 102 -7.24 -0.26 -1.66
C LEU A 102 -8.21 0.91 -1.53
N GLU A 103 -7.72 2.17 -1.56
CA GLU A 103 -8.57 3.38 -1.62
C GLU A 103 -9.45 3.34 -2.88
N ASP A 104 -8.87 3.03 -4.05
CA ASP A 104 -9.62 2.92 -5.30
C ASP A 104 -10.65 1.79 -5.26
N HIS A 105 -10.33 0.66 -4.63
CA HIS A 105 -11.22 -0.49 -4.48
C HIS A 105 -12.47 -0.17 -3.66
N VAL A 106 -12.33 0.55 -2.53
CA VAL A 106 -13.47 0.84 -1.64
C VAL A 106 -14.13 2.19 -1.95
N GLY A 107 -13.40 3.10 -2.56
CA GLY A 107 -13.80 4.48 -2.83
C GLY A 107 -13.35 5.44 -1.72
N ALA A 108 -13.09 6.68 -2.13
CA ALA A 108 -12.46 7.70 -1.28
C ALA A 108 -13.22 8.02 0.02
N GLU A 109 -14.56 7.96 0.01
CA GLU A 109 -15.36 8.25 1.20
C GLU A 109 -15.25 7.15 2.25
N ALA A 110 -15.43 5.88 1.85
CA ALA A 110 -15.28 4.73 2.75
C ALA A 110 -13.84 4.65 3.28
N TRP A 111 -12.85 4.89 2.42
CA TRP A 111 -11.44 4.96 2.82
C TRP A 111 -11.21 6.01 3.90
N ARG A 112 -11.69 7.25 3.66
CA ARG A 112 -11.57 8.36 4.62
C ARG A 112 -12.22 8.06 5.95
N GLU A 113 -13.42 7.46 5.95
CA GLU A 113 -14.14 7.09 7.17
C GLU A 113 -13.37 6.03 7.96
N GLY A 114 -12.89 4.96 7.31
CA GLY A 114 -12.10 3.91 7.94
C GLY A 114 -10.81 4.44 8.56
N VAL A 115 -10.05 5.27 7.82
CA VAL A 115 -8.82 5.90 8.33
C VAL A 115 -9.11 6.81 9.53
N ARG A 116 -10.18 7.62 9.48
CA ARG A 116 -10.58 8.46 10.63
C ARG A 116 -10.97 7.64 11.84
N SER A 117 -11.70 6.55 11.64
CA SER A 117 -12.06 5.63 12.72
C SER A 117 -10.83 5.00 13.36
N TYR A 118 -9.90 4.51 12.53
CA TYR A 118 -8.62 3.95 12.97
C TYR A 118 -7.82 4.96 13.81
N ILE A 119 -7.57 6.16 13.28
CA ILE A 119 -6.83 7.22 13.98
C ILE A 119 -7.53 7.59 15.29
N GLY A 120 -8.85 7.78 15.26
CA GLY A 120 -9.62 8.17 16.47
C GLY A 120 -9.58 7.13 17.57
N LYS A 121 -9.59 5.84 17.23
CA LYS A 121 -9.56 4.73 18.20
C LYS A 121 -8.19 4.48 18.80
N HIS A 122 -7.14 4.68 18.02
CA HIS A 122 -5.77 4.34 18.42
C HIS A 122 -4.92 5.57 18.75
N ALA A 123 -5.52 6.77 18.76
CA ALA A 123 -4.83 8.02 19.10
C ALA A 123 -4.08 7.91 20.43
N TYR A 124 -2.83 8.37 20.44
CA TYR A 124 -1.90 8.30 21.57
C TYR A 124 -1.53 6.88 22.01
N GLY A 125 -1.66 5.91 21.09
CA GLY A 125 -1.38 4.51 21.33
C GLY A 125 -0.67 3.84 20.16
N ASN A 126 -0.65 2.51 20.23
CA ASN A 126 -0.02 1.66 19.24
C ASN A 126 -1.07 0.81 18.51
N ALA A 127 -0.78 0.46 17.27
CA ALA A 127 -1.67 -0.37 16.47
C ALA A 127 -0.87 -1.33 15.57
N VAL A 128 -1.52 -2.42 15.18
CA VAL A 128 -1.06 -3.39 14.18
C VAL A 128 -1.88 -3.23 12.90
N THR A 129 -1.40 -3.80 11.81
CA THR A 129 -2.07 -3.78 10.50
C THR A 129 -3.54 -4.21 10.58
N ASP A 130 -3.86 -5.28 11.29
CA ASP A 130 -5.23 -5.78 11.39
C ASP A 130 -6.19 -4.83 12.14
N ALA A 131 -5.67 -3.98 13.02
CA ALA A 131 -6.48 -2.94 13.66
C ALA A 131 -6.97 -1.89 12.63
N LEU A 132 -6.13 -1.53 11.67
CA LEU A 132 -6.53 -0.68 10.54
C LEU A 132 -7.54 -1.40 9.65
N TRP A 133 -7.24 -2.65 9.25
CA TRP A 133 -8.12 -3.41 8.36
C TRP A 133 -9.51 -3.64 8.96
N ALA A 134 -9.60 -3.85 10.28
CA ALA A 134 -10.89 -3.99 10.97
C ALA A 134 -11.76 -2.73 10.87
N GLU A 135 -11.18 -1.53 10.88
CA GLU A 135 -11.94 -0.29 10.69
C GLU A 135 -12.31 -0.05 9.23
N MET A 136 -11.41 -0.41 8.33
CA MET A 136 -11.67 -0.32 6.89
C MET A 136 -12.77 -1.28 6.44
N ASP A 137 -12.77 -2.52 6.92
CA ASP A 137 -13.79 -3.52 6.57
C ASP A 137 -15.20 -3.09 6.99
N LYS A 138 -15.32 -2.42 8.15
CA LYS A 138 -16.59 -1.82 8.62
C LYS A 138 -17.05 -0.71 7.68
N ALA A 139 -16.14 0.18 7.27
CA ALA A 139 -16.45 1.30 6.39
C ALA A 139 -16.76 0.85 4.96
N ALA A 140 -16.10 -0.21 4.49
CA ALA A 140 -16.16 -0.73 3.12
C ALA A 140 -17.22 -1.82 2.90
N SER A 141 -18.18 -1.98 3.78
CA SER A 141 -19.12 -3.10 3.89
C SER A 141 -19.44 -3.83 2.57
N GLY A 142 -19.26 -5.17 2.55
CA GLY A 142 -19.59 -6.04 1.43
C GLY A 142 -18.52 -6.15 0.34
N LYS A 143 -17.35 -5.54 0.49
CA LYS A 143 -16.26 -5.55 -0.52
C LYS A 143 -15.15 -6.57 -0.25
N GLN A 144 -15.31 -7.45 0.75
CA GLN A 144 -14.26 -8.43 1.15
C GLN A 144 -12.90 -7.75 1.38
N PHE A 145 -12.93 -6.56 1.98
CA PHE A 145 -11.78 -5.67 2.06
C PHE A 145 -10.59 -6.34 2.75
N MET A 146 -10.81 -6.94 3.92
CA MET A 146 -9.74 -7.56 4.71
C MET A 146 -9.01 -8.66 3.93
N GLN A 147 -9.74 -9.50 3.17
CA GLN A 147 -9.14 -10.55 2.36
C GLN A 147 -8.22 -9.94 1.28
N VAL A 148 -8.73 -8.96 0.53
CA VAL A 148 -7.94 -8.29 -0.52
C VAL A 148 -6.71 -7.59 0.08
N ALA A 149 -6.87 -6.92 1.23
CA ALA A 149 -5.77 -6.24 1.90
C ALA A 149 -4.67 -7.22 2.35
N HIS A 150 -5.05 -8.37 2.93
CA HIS A 150 -4.11 -9.43 3.32
C HIS A 150 -3.38 -10.01 2.12
N ASP A 151 -4.08 -10.26 1.00
CA ASP A 151 -3.47 -10.83 -0.21
C ASP A 151 -2.32 -9.95 -0.73
N PHE A 152 -2.42 -8.61 -0.58
CA PHE A 152 -1.39 -7.67 -1.04
C PHE A 152 -0.36 -7.26 0.03
N THR A 153 -0.65 -7.45 1.31
CA THR A 153 0.28 -7.05 2.39
C THR A 153 1.06 -8.20 2.99
N LEU A 154 0.52 -9.43 2.95
CA LEU A 154 1.16 -10.61 3.53
C LEU A 154 1.91 -11.46 2.50
N GLN A 155 1.73 -11.18 1.20
CA GLN A 155 2.42 -11.92 0.14
C GLN A 155 3.53 -11.04 -0.47
N PRO A 156 4.76 -11.58 -0.63
CA PRO A 156 5.82 -10.93 -1.37
C PRO A 156 5.58 -11.02 -2.88
N GLY A 157 6.33 -10.25 -3.66
CA GLY A 157 6.38 -10.39 -5.11
C GLY A 157 5.34 -9.59 -5.87
N VAL A 158 5.45 -9.64 -7.19
CA VAL A 158 4.60 -8.93 -8.15
C VAL A 158 3.70 -9.94 -8.86
N PRO A 159 2.37 -9.78 -8.85
CA PRO A 159 1.49 -10.66 -9.60
C PRO A 159 1.68 -10.47 -11.11
N LEU A 160 1.75 -11.58 -11.85
CA LEU A 160 1.78 -11.61 -13.30
C LEU A 160 0.41 -12.06 -13.82
N LEU A 161 -0.21 -11.23 -14.65
CA LEU A 161 -1.43 -11.59 -15.36
C LEU A 161 -1.13 -11.85 -16.83
N ARG A 162 -1.38 -13.06 -17.29
CA ARG A 162 -1.42 -13.42 -18.70
C ARG A 162 -2.85 -13.32 -19.19
N ALA A 163 -3.08 -12.47 -20.19
CA ALA A 163 -4.39 -12.28 -20.78
C ALA A 163 -4.41 -12.73 -22.24
N SER A 164 -5.40 -13.49 -22.62
CA SER A 164 -5.70 -13.80 -24.03
C SER A 164 -7.15 -13.44 -24.34
N ALA A 165 -7.42 -12.97 -25.55
CA ALA A 165 -8.75 -12.58 -25.98
C ALA A 165 -9.10 -13.22 -27.31
N ARG A 166 -10.36 -13.66 -27.46
CA ARG A 166 -10.93 -14.16 -28.73
C ARG A 166 -12.35 -13.65 -28.92
N CYS A 167 -12.73 -13.40 -30.18
CA CYS A 167 -14.11 -13.10 -30.51
C CYS A 167 -14.90 -14.39 -30.75
N GLU A 168 -16.04 -14.52 -30.10
CA GLU A 168 -16.90 -15.67 -30.20
C GLU A 168 -18.37 -15.22 -30.11
N GLY A 169 -19.15 -15.47 -31.15
CA GLY A 169 -20.57 -15.12 -31.21
C GLY A 169 -20.85 -13.60 -31.00
N GLY A 170 -19.99 -12.70 -31.49
CA GLY A 170 -20.12 -11.26 -31.31
C GLY A 170 -19.74 -10.74 -29.92
N ARG A 171 -19.15 -11.57 -29.08
CA ARG A 171 -18.62 -11.20 -27.75
C ARG A 171 -17.11 -11.43 -27.70
N THR A 172 -16.42 -10.58 -26.96
CA THR A 172 -15.01 -10.81 -26.64
C THR A 172 -14.92 -11.66 -25.39
N MET A 173 -14.35 -12.86 -25.52
CA MET A 173 -14.02 -13.74 -24.41
C MET A 173 -12.59 -13.45 -24.00
N VAL A 174 -12.38 -13.15 -22.71
CA VAL A 174 -11.05 -12.91 -22.15
C VAL A 174 -10.74 -14.02 -21.15
N ALA A 175 -9.62 -14.72 -21.37
CA ALA A 175 -9.07 -15.66 -20.41
C ALA A 175 -7.91 -15.00 -19.67
N LEU A 176 -7.90 -15.13 -18.35
CA LEU A 176 -6.85 -14.62 -17.47
C LEU A 176 -6.20 -15.78 -16.73
N GLU A 177 -4.86 -15.76 -16.69
CA GLU A 177 -4.07 -16.67 -15.88
C GLU A 177 -3.21 -15.82 -14.96
N GLN A 178 -3.21 -16.14 -13.65
CA GLN A 178 -2.37 -15.47 -12.68
C GLN A 178 -1.16 -16.33 -12.35
N GLY A 179 -0.01 -15.68 -12.24
CA GLY A 179 1.26 -16.25 -11.79
C GLY A 179 2.05 -15.21 -11.03
N GLU A 180 3.28 -15.52 -10.73
CA GLU A 180 4.25 -14.62 -10.12
C GLU A 180 5.23 -14.13 -11.19
N TYR A 181 5.58 -12.84 -11.15
CA TYR A 181 6.64 -12.27 -11.94
C TYR A 181 7.93 -12.24 -11.12
N SER A 182 8.99 -12.83 -11.66
CA SER A 182 10.34 -12.75 -11.08
C SER A 182 11.36 -12.43 -12.17
N ILE A 183 12.39 -11.68 -11.81
CA ILE A 183 13.54 -11.40 -12.69
C ILE A 183 14.70 -12.38 -12.46
N ASP A 184 14.59 -13.25 -11.46
CA ASP A 184 15.60 -14.26 -11.12
C ASP A 184 15.30 -15.63 -11.78
N ASN A 185 14.27 -15.72 -12.60
CA ASN A 185 13.85 -16.93 -13.33
C ASN A 185 14.21 -16.86 -14.80
#